data_de48d91f76567392735218ef0d5cd783
#
_entry.id   de48d91f76567392735218ef0d5cd783
#
_cell.length_a   1.000
_cell.length_b   1.000
_cell.length_c   1.000
_cell.angle_alpha   90.00
_cell.angle_beta   90.00
_cell.angle_gamma   90.00
#
_symmetry.space_group_name_H-M   'P 1'
#
loop_
_entity.id
_entity.type
_entity.pdbx_description
1 polymer ?
#
loop_
_entity_poly.entity_id
_entity_poly.type
_entity_poly.pdbx_seq_one_letter_code
_entity_poly.pdbx_strand_id
1 'polypeptide(L)'
;TGAFTFDQTIINSGVATIGNQAIYDVEWSRNGRFVYLSRHGDATNPANVFQYDTQNPTVTLAPLLTAAPFRSYGLQLAPDSAIYHLYQATTGGPFLMGRFTETDTIASEVIYEPLPLGNTNFNGRQFPSFLPQSNPTLTVSFTSLGTCQNSPTSFYPTVIPAADSLQWNFGDGQTSGSWSPIYTYQSASTFNVSLTAFFQGQPTSVS
;
A
#
# COMPACT_ATOMS: atom_id res chain seq x y z
N THR A 1 -1.47 8.81 22.81
CA THR A 1 -1.12 10.10 22.20
C THR A 1 0.39 10.15 22.08
N GLY A 2 0.95 9.61 20.97
CA GLY A 2 2.36 9.72 20.64
C GLY A 2 2.62 11.14 20.16
N ALA A 3 3.45 11.90 20.87
CA ALA A 3 3.96 13.15 20.38
C ALA A 3 4.97 12.84 19.26
N PHE A 4 4.71 13.32 18.05
CA PHE A 4 5.72 13.34 17.01
C PHE A 4 6.76 14.40 17.38
N THR A 5 7.94 13.98 17.81
CA THR A 5 9.09 14.88 17.88
C THR A 5 9.72 14.91 16.49
N PHE A 6 9.72 16.08 15.85
CA PHE A 6 10.51 16.33 14.66
C PHE A 6 11.99 16.19 15.04
N ASP A 7 12.63 15.11 14.65
CA ASP A 7 14.08 15.00 14.76
C ASP A 7 14.69 15.79 13.60
N GLN A 8 15.21 16.99 13.90
CA GLN A 8 15.94 17.83 12.93
C GLN A 8 17.18 17.11 12.35
N THR A 9 17.60 15.98 12.92
CA THR A 9 18.73 15.20 12.47
C THR A 9 18.50 14.59 11.09
N ILE A 10 17.27 14.28 10.70
CA ILE A 10 16.93 13.79 9.36
C ILE A 10 17.30 14.82 8.28
N ILE A 11 17.19 16.11 8.60
CA ILE A 11 17.45 17.21 7.68
C ILE A 11 18.96 17.55 7.64
N ASN A 12 19.72 17.27 8.69
CA ASN A 12 21.09 17.70 8.88
C ASN A 12 22.17 16.60 8.83
N SER A 13 21.80 15.33 8.75
CA SER A 13 22.79 14.25 8.71
C SER A 13 23.39 14.14 7.31
N GLY A 14 24.38 14.90 7.03
CA GLY A 14 25.46 14.95 6.04
C GLY A 14 25.55 13.97 4.86
N VAL A 15 24.59 13.10 4.65
CA VAL A 15 24.51 12.17 3.52
C VAL A 15 23.31 12.56 2.68
N ALA A 16 23.56 13.08 1.49
CA ALA A 16 22.56 13.59 0.55
C ALA A 16 21.62 14.59 1.24
N THR A 17 22.16 15.69 1.68
CA THR A 17 21.44 16.77 2.35
C THR A 17 20.19 17.12 1.57
N ILE A 18 19.02 16.91 2.18
CA ILE A 18 17.78 17.53 1.72
C ILE A 18 17.98 19.06 1.65
N GLY A 19 19.02 19.55 2.31
CA GLY A 19 19.39 20.96 2.39
C GLY A 19 18.41 21.74 3.27
N ASN A 20 18.64 23.02 3.45
CA ASN A 20 17.74 23.95 4.17
C ASN A 20 16.44 24.24 3.39
N GLN A 21 15.97 23.34 2.56
CA GLN A 21 14.85 23.57 1.69
C GLN A 21 13.55 23.03 2.27
N ALA A 22 12.49 23.77 2.01
CA ALA A 22 11.15 23.41 2.46
C ALA A 22 10.75 22.02 1.92
N ILE A 23 10.56 21.08 2.83
CA ILE A 23 9.78 19.88 2.54
C ILE A 23 8.35 20.34 2.34
N TYR A 24 7.78 19.92 1.22
CA TYR A 24 6.41 20.28 0.87
C TYR A 24 5.42 19.27 1.47
N ASP A 25 5.73 17.99 1.36
CA ASP A 25 4.87 16.92 1.84
C ASP A 25 5.66 15.68 2.25
N VAL A 26 5.03 14.84 3.07
CA VAL A 26 5.60 13.63 3.65
C VAL A 26 4.57 12.52 3.59
N GLU A 27 4.95 11.36 3.06
CA GLU A 27 4.09 10.20 3.00
C GLU A 27 4.84 8.93 3.43
N TRP A 28 4.14 8.01 4.07
CA TRP A 28 4.67 6.73 4.50
C TRP A 28 4.49 5.67 3.41
N SER A 29 5.46 4.77 3.29
CA SER A 29 5.24 3.51 2.61
C SER A 29 4.21 2.66 3.38
N ARG A 30 3.56 1.74 2.71
CA ARG A 30 2.50 0.92 3.28
C ARG A 30 2.96 0.10 4.49
N ASN A 31 4.16 -0.45 4.45
CA ASN A 31 4.74 -1.24 5.55
C ASN A 31 5.23 -0.38 6.72
N GLY A 32 5.18 0.96 6.61
CA GLY A 32 5.62 1.90 7.65
C GLY A 32 7.13 1.96 7.87
N ARG A 33 7.93 1.36 6.97
CA ARG A 33 9.39 1.40 7.07
C ARG A 33 9.99 2.63 6.41
N PHE A 34 9.48 3.01 5.24
CA PHE A 34 10.04 4.10 4.46
C PHE A 34 9.19 5.35 4.53
N VAL A 35 9.84 6.50 4.61
CA VAL A 35 9.19 7.81 4.55
C VAL A 35 9.64 8.50 3.27
N TYR A 36 8.68 8.94 2.48
CA TYR A 36 8.90 9.72 1.28
C TYR A 36 8.70 11.20 1.57
N LEU A 37 9.64 12.03 1.14
CA LEU A 37 9.68 13.46 1.43
C LEU A 37 9.78 14.21 0.11
N SER A 38 8.77 15.01 -0.24
CA SER A 38 8.85 15.86 -1.41
C SER A 38 9.52 17.20 -1.06
N ARG A 39 10.58 17.53 -1.80
CA ARG A 39 11.23 18.83 -1.73
C ARG A 39 10.75 19.71 -2.88
N HIS A 40 10.16 20.85 -2.54
CA HIS A 40 9.55 21.74 -3.53
C HIS A 40 10.51 22.21 -4.62
N GLY A 41 11.76 22.46 -4.27
CA GLY A 41 12.76 23.04 -5.16
C GLY A 41 12.67 24.57 -5.27
N ASP A 42 13.76 25.18 -5.65
CA ASP A 42 13.88 26.62 -5.92
C ASP A 42 14.85 26.88 -7.10
N ALA A 43 15.30 28.14 -7.28
CA ALA A 43 16.17 28.51 -8.40
C ALA A 43 17.57 27.86 -8.32
N THR A 44 18.02 27.46 -7.14
CA THR A 44 19.36 26.91 -6.89
C THR A 44 19.36 25.41 -6.62
N ASN A 45 18.24 24.89 -6.15
CA ASN A 45 18.13 23.51 -5.74
C ASN A 45 16.95 22.82 -6.46
N PRO A 46 17.21 21.75 -7.19
CA PRO A 46 16.16 21.05 -7.93
C PRO A 46 15.12 20.44 -6.99
N ALA A 47 13.87 20.41 -7.44
CA ALA A 47 12.83 19.64 -6.80
C ALA A 47 13.15 18.15 -6.87
N ASN A 48 12.85 17.42 -5.79
CA ASN A 48 13.10 15.99 -5.71
C ASN A 48 12.15 15.32 -4.70
N VAL A 49 12.08 14.00 -4.76
CA VAL A 49 11.52 13.18 -3.70
C VAL A 49 12.64 12.34 -3.11
N PHE A 50 12.69 12.26 -1.80
CA PHE A 50 13.66 11.48 -1.04
C PHE A 50 12.95 10.34 -0.35
N GLN A 51 13.66 9.24 -0.16
CA GLN A 51 13.24 8.14 0.67
C GLN A 51 14.14 8.10 1.93
N TYR A 52 13.51 7.98 3.09
CA TYR A 52 14.19 7.76 4.36
C TYR A 52 13.84 6.37 4.89
N ASP A 53 14.84 5.55 5.18
CA ASP A 53 14.65 4.23 5.80
C ASP A 53 14.72 4.37 7.32
N THR A 54 13.62 4.08 8.02
CA THR A 54 13.52 4.19 9.47
C THR A 54 14.27 3.09 10.22
N GLN A 55 14.52 1.95 9.58
CA GLN A 55 15.26 0.83 10.16
C GLN A 55 16.78 0.95 9.95
N ASN A 56 17.17 1.60 8.88
CA ASN A 56 18.58 1.91 8.60
C ASN A 56 18.67 3.39 8.25
N PRO A 57 18.75 4.30 9.24
CA PRO A 57 18.57 5.74 9.07
C PRO A 57 19.47 6.32 7.97
N THR A 58 19.01 6.24 6.75
CA THR A 58 19.64 6.76 5.54
C THR A 58 18.63 7.51 4.72
N VAL A 59 19.06 8.64 4.15
CA VAL A 59 18.29 9.41 3.18
C VAL A 59 18.85 9.15 1.80
N THR A 60 18.03 8.64 0.91
CA THR A 60 18.40 8.41 -0.49
C THR A 60 17.47 9.19 -1.41
N LEU A 61 17.96 9.52 -2.59
CA LEU A 61 17.13 10.11 -3.62
C LEU A 61 16.24 9.00 -4.22
N ALA A 62 14.92 9.16 -4.12
CA ALA A 62 14.01 8.27 -4.81
C ALA A 62 14.15 8.46 -6.34
N PRO A 63 14.05 7.41 -7.15
CA PRO A 63 14.13 7.55 -8.58
C PRO A 63 12.96 8.40 -9.06
N LEU A 64 13.28 9.52 -9.68
CA LEU A 64 12.34 10.35 -10.42
C LEU A 64 12.58 10.14 -11.92
N LEU A 65 11.76 10.79 -12.72
CA LEU A 65 12.00 10.92 -14.16
C LEU A 65 13.43 11.36 -14.44
N THR A 66 13.95 11.04 -15.63
CA THR A 66 15.30 11.36 -16.11
C THR A 66 15.66 12.86 -16.02
N ALA A 67 14.67 13.74 -15.89
CA ALA A 67 14.83 15.16 -15.59
C ALA A 67 14.15 15.48 -14.26
N ALA A 68 14.87 16.13 -13.34
CA ALA A 68 14.29 16.62 -12.10
C ALA A 68 13.10 17.56 -12.42
N PRO A 69 11.96 17.44 -11.74
CA PRO A 69 10.84 18.35 -11.93
C PRO A 69 11.24 19.77 -11.52
N PHE A 70 10.59 20.74 -12.12
CA PHE A 70 10.76 22.16 -11.73
C PHE A 70 10.25 22.38 -10.29
N ARG A 71 9.14 21.74 -9.95
CA ARG A 71 8.54 21.77 -8.60
C ARG A 71 7.98 20.41 -8.26
N SER A 72 8.18 20.01 -7.02
CA SER A 72 7.58 18.82 -6.39
C SER A 72 6.59 19.24 -5.32
N TYR A 73 5.44 18.57 -5.26
CA TYR A 73 4.32 18.91 -4.43
C TYR A 73 3.84 17.73 -3.60
N GLY A 74 2.53 17.53 -3.51
CA GLY A 74 1.87 16.53 -2.69
C GLY A 74 2.28 15.09 -3.00
N LEU A 75 2.34 14.31 -1.95
CA LEU A 75 2.48 12.86 -1.97
C LEU A 75 1.23 12.22 -1.35
N GLN A 76 0.81 11.08 -1.83
CA GLN A 76 -0.33 10.36 -1.26
C GLN A 76 -0.20 8.86 -1.50
N LEU A 77 -0.19 8.10 -0.42
CA LEU A 77 -0.32 6.65 -0.47
C LEU A 77 -1.75 6.28 -0.88
N ALA A 78 -1.88 5.44 -1.90
CA ALA A 78 -3.16 4.98 -2.40
C ALA A 78 -3.41 3.51 -2.03
N PRO A 79 -4.66 3.03 -2.17
CA PRO A 79 -5.03 1.64 -1.86
C PRO A 79 -4.26 0.58 -2.66
N ASP A 80 -3.75 0.92 -3.84
CA ASP A 80 -2.91 0.07 -4.68
C ASP A 80 -1.46 -0.04 -4.19
N SER A 81 -1.15 0.53 -3.01
CA SER A 81 0.18 0.58 -2.39
C SER A 81 1.19 1.47 -3.12
N ALA A 82 0.79 2.17 -4.17
CA ALA A 82 1.61 3.18 -4.82
C ALA A 82 1.53 4.52 -4.08
N ILE A 83 2.61 5.29 -4.11
CA ILE A 83 2.61 6.68 -3.65
C ILE A 83 2.50 7.57 -4.88
N TYR A 84 1.41 8.30 -4.96
CA TYR A 84 1.14 9.27 -6.03
C TYR A 84 1.84 10.59 -5.71
N HIS A 85 2.35 11.23 -6.75
CA HIS A 85 3.17 12.44 -6.64
C HIS A 85 2.71 13.50 -7.62
N LEU A 86 2.49 14.71 -7.11
CA LEU A 86 2.15 15.89 -7.92
C LEU A 86 3.39 16.71 -8.20
N TYR A 87 3.57 17.14 -9.44
CA TYR A 87 4.74 17.93 -9.83
C TYR A 87 4.46 18.86 -11.02
N GLN A 88 5.36 19.79 -11.27
CA GLN A 88 5.44 20.60 -12.51
C GLN A 88 6.81 20.38 -13.15
N ALA A 89 6.84 20.11 -14.44
CA ALA A 89 8.09 19.91 -15.20
C ALA A 89 8.77 21.23 -15.55
N THR A 90 7.99 22.31 -15.72
CA THR A 90 8.48 23.64 -16.11
C THR A 90 7.78 24.75 -15.33
N THR A 91 8.42 25.91 -15.25
CA THR A 91 7.82 27.11 -14.63
C THR A 91 6.49 27.47 -15.31
N GLY A 92 5.43 27.56 -14.52
CA GLY A 92 4.09 27.89 -15.03
C GLY A 92 3.45 26.84 -15.93
N GLY A 93 4.11 25.67 -16.08
CA GLY A 93 3.56 24.53 -16.80
C GLY A 93 2.40 23.86 -16.07
N PRO A 94 1.75 22.90 -16.72
CA PRO A 94 0.65 22.18 -16.10
C PRO A 94 1.12 21.36 -14.90
N PHE A 95 0.21 21.12 -13.97
CA PHE A 95 0.43 20.11 -12.93
C PHE A 95 0.36 18.72 -13.59
N LEU A 96 1.32 17.90 -13.22
CA LEU A 96 1.48 16.53 -13.68
C LEU A 96 1.40 15.60 -12.49
N MET A 97 1.11 14.35 -12.75
CA MET A 97 1.09 13.30 -11.76
C MET A 97 2.00 12.16 -12.17
N GLY A 98 2.67 11.58 -11.21
CA GLY A 98 3.38 10.32 -11.33
C GLY A 98 3.06 9.42 -10.16
N ARG A 99 3.57 8.21 -10.18
CA ARG A 99 3.47 7.31 -9.04
C ARG A 99 4.77 6.58 -8.80
N PHE A 100 5.06 6.32 -7.54
CA PHE A 100 6.07 5.38 -7.10
C PHE A 100 5.41 4.04 -6.83
N THR A 101 5.93 2.99 -7.43
CA THR A 101 5.59 1.60 -7.10
C THR A 101 6.76 0.92 -6.41
N GLU A 102 6.56 -0.26 -5.84
CA GLU A 102 7.57 -0.96 -5.02
C GLU A 102 8.04 -0.09 -3.82
N THR A 103 7.12 0.71 -3.25
CA THR A 103 7.42 1.71 -2.23
C THR A 103 7.87 1.13 -0.89
N ASP A 104 7.69 -0.17 -0.69
CA ASP A 104 8.08 -0.92 0.51
C ASP A 104 9.52 -1.48 0.44
N THR A 105 10.28 -1.10 -0.60
CA THR A 105 11.67 -1.51 -0.86
C THR A 105 12.63 -0.32 -0.79
N ILE A 106 13.94 -0.60 -0.86
CA ILE A 106 14.97 0.45 -0.89
C ILE A 106 14.89 1.28 -2.19
N ALA A 107 15.33 2.52 -2.13
CA ALA A 107 15.17 3.49 -3.23
C ALA A 107 15.66 3.01 -4.60
N SER A 108 16.67 2.13 -4.66
CA SER A 108 17.19 1.59 -5.92
C SER A 108 16.23 0.61 -6.62
N GLU A 109 15.24 0.09 -5.90
CA GLU A 109 14.24 -0.86 -6.40
C GLU A 109 12.89 -0.19 -6.65
N VAL A 110 12.70 1.04 -6.14
CA VAL A 110 11.49 1.83 -6.37
C VAL A 110 11.38 2.21 -7.84
N ILE A 111 10.20 2.04 -8.41
CA ILE A 111 9.93 2.39 -9.80
C ILE A 111 9.07 3.66 -9.81
N TYR A 112 9.45 4.64 -10.64
CA TYR A 112 8.66 5.85 -10.86
C TYR A 112 8.05 5.87 -12.26
N GLU A 113 6.75 6.04 -12.33
CA GLU A 113 5.98 6.07 -13.57
C GLU A 113 5.24 7.42 -13.71
N PRO A 114 5.49 8.19 -14.79
CA PRO A 114 4.65 9.34 -15.09
C PRO A 114 3.27 8.86 -15.54
N LEU A 115 2.23 9.51 -15.03
CA LEU A 115 0.85 9.21 -15.41
C LEU A 115 0.34 10.25 -16.40
N PRO A 116 -0.16 9.82 -17.58
CA PRO A 116 -0.77 10.73 -18.54
C PRO A 116 -2.13 11.20 -17.98
N LEU A 117 -2.20 12.44 -17.53
CA LEU A 117 -3.46 13.04 -17.02
C LEU A 117 -4.44 13.45 -18.12
N GLY A 118 -4.16 13.14 -19.37
CA GLY A 118 -4.97 13.61 -20.49
C GLY A 118 -5.05 15.16 -20.53
N ASN A 119 -6.13 15.70 -21.10
CA ASN A 119 -6.37 17.15 -21.17
C ASN A 119 -7.04 17.73 -19.92
N THR A 120 -6.88 17.13 -18.76
CA THR A 120 -7.48 17.65 -17.54
C THR A 120 -6.63 18.78 -16.98
N ASN A 121 -7.20 19.98 -16.88
CA ASN A 121 -6.60 21.11 -16.17
C ASN A 121 -6.65 20.83 -14.66
N PHE A 122 -5.69 20.06 -14.17
CA PHE A 122 -5.51 19.86 -12.75
C PHE A 122 -4.73 21.04 -12.18
N ASN A 123 -5.30 21.75 -11.20
CA ASN A 123 -4.71 22.92 -10.53
C ASN A 123 -4.44 22.66 -9.05
N GLY A 124 -4.21 21.42 -8.66
CA GLY A 124 -3.97 21.02 -7.28
C GLY A 124 -2.49 20.87 -6.95
N ARG A 125 -2.08 21.38 -5.80
CA ARG A 125 -0.73 21.17 -5.23
C ARG A 125 -0.71 20.07 -4.18
N GLN A 126 -1.86 19.65 -3.69
CA GLN A 126 -2.05 18.58 -2.71
C GLN A 126 -3.17 17.66 -3.18
N PHE A 127 -3.07 16.42 -2.81
CA PHE A 127 -4.18 15.50 -2.93
C PHE A 127 -5.28 15.89 -1.92
N PRO A 128 -6.55 15.65 -2.25
CA PRO A 128 -7.60 15.79 -1.25
C PRO A 128 -7.28 14.88 -0.07
N SER A 129 -7.47 15.37 1.15
CA SER A 129 -7.39 14.52 2.34
C SER A 129 -8.43 13.42 2.21
N PHE A 130 -8.01 12.25 1.81
CA PHE A 130 -8.85 11.08 2.00
C PHE A 130 -8.91 10.87 3.52
N LEU A 131 -10.11 10.91 4.06
CA LEU A 131 -10.31 10.27 5.36
C LEU A 131 -9.69 8.88 5.24
N PRO A 132 -8.89 8.42 6.23
CA PRO A 132 -8.38 7.07 6.18
C PRO A 132 -9.57 6.19 5.88
N GLN A 133 -9.58 5.58 4.70
CA GLN A 133 -10.61 4.59 4.41
C GLN A 133 -10.40 3.58 5.51
N SER A 134 -11.37 3.48 6.42
CA SER A 134 -11.41 2.35 7.32
C SER A 134 -11.23 1.15 6.40
N ASN A 135 -10.15 0.40 6.59
CA ASN A 135 -9.95 -0.83 5.83
C ASN A 135 -11.30 -1.53 5.81
N PRO A 136 -11.86 -1.78 4.63
CA PRO A 136 -13.19 -2.38 4.59
C PRO A 136 -13.13 -3.64 5.44
N THR A 137 -13.99 -3.68 6.46
CA THR A 137 -14.03 -4.84 7.37
C THR A 137 -14.41 -6.03 6.52
N LEU A 138 -13.50 -6.99 6.41
CA LEU A 138 -13.74 -8.20 5.66
C LEU A 138 -14.86 -8.99 6.34
N THR A 139 -15.96 -9.16 5.64
CA THR A 139 -17.06 -10.02 6.09
C THR A 139 -16.86 -11.39 5.47
N VAL A 140 -16.77 -12.41 6.30
CA VAL A 140 -16.54 -13.80 5.89
C VAL A 140 -17.67 -14.66 6.43
N SER A 141 -18.27 -15.45 5.56
CA SER A 141 -19.23 -16.50 5.93
C SER A 141 -19.13 -17.64 4.92
N PHE A 142 -19.71 -18.78 5.24
CA PHE A 142 -19.83 -19.88 4.30
C PHE A 142 -21.07 -20.72 4.55
N THR A 143 -21.45 -21.47 3.53
CA THR A 143 -22.48 -22.52 3.59
C THR A 143 -21.89 -23.83 3.11
N SER A 144 -22.47 -24.94 3.55
CA SER A 144 -22.09 -26.27 3.09
C SER A 144 -23.31 -27.05 2.59
N LEU A 145 -23.08 -27.91 1.63
CA LEU A 145 -24.09 -28.82 1.07
C LEU A 145 -23.55 -30.26 1.04
N GLY A 146 -24.32 -31.20 1.57
CA GLY A 146 -23.91 -32.59 1.73
C GLY A 146 -23.22 -32.80 3.09
N THR A 147 -23.78 -33.68 3.92
CA THR A 147 -23.28 -33.90 5.29
C THR A 147 -23.18 -35.41 5.63
N CYS A 148 -23.20 -36.28 4.63
CA CYS A 148 -23.13 -37.72 4.83
C CYS A 148 -21.69 -38.23 4.80
N GLN A 149 -21.37 -39.15 5.70
CA GLN A 149 -20.09 -39.87 5.70
C GLN A 149 -19.84 -40.52 4.34
N ASN A 150 -18.58 -40.50 3.88
CA ASN A 150 -18.13 -41.07 2.59
C ASN A 150 -18.83 -40.44 1.37
N SER A 151 -19.51 -39.33 1.54
CA SER A 151 -20.11 -38.55 0.45
C SER A 151 -19.48 -37.19 0.36
N PRO A 152 -19.40 -36.58 -0.83
CA PRO A 152 -18.80 -35.26 -0.99
C PRO A 152 -19.64 -34.18 -0.31
N THR A 153 -18.98 -33.32 0.46
CA THR A 153 -19.54 -32.07 1.01
C THR A 153 -18.94 -30.90 0.23
N SER A 154 -19.77 -30.06 -0.34
CA SER A 154 -19.36 -28.85 -1.05
C SER A 154 -19.43 -27.64 -0.12
N PHE A 155 -18.42 -26.78 -0.16
CA PHE A 155 -18.36 -25.55 0.64
C PHE A 155 -18.39 -24.32 -0.25
N TYR A 156 -19.22 -23.33 0.11
CA TYR A 156 -19.44 -22.10 -0.65
C TYR A 156 -19.15 -20.90 0.24
N PRO A 157 -18.04 -20.19 0.02
CA PRO A 157 -17.71 -19.00 0.77
C PRO A 157 -18.50 -17.79 0.28
N THR A 158 -18.78 -16.87 1.20
CA THR A 158 -19.21 -15.52 0.90
C THR A 158 -18.23 -14.57 1.57
N VAL A 159 -17.48 -13.79 0.79
CA VAL A 159 -16.42 -12.92 1.27
C VAL A 159 -16.56 -11.56 0.61
N ILE A 160 -16.73 -10.50 1.42
CA ILE A 160 -16.94 -9.13 0.96
C ILE A 160 -16.07 -8.17 1.78
N PRO A 161 -15.23 -7.35 1.14
CA PRO A 161 -14.82 -7.38 -0.27
C PRO A 161 -14.11 -8.67 -0.65
N ALA A 162 -13.80 -8.85 -1.94
CA ALA A 162 -13.09 -10.04 -2.40
C ALA A 162 -11.75 -10.20 -1.68
N ALA A 163 -11.47 -11.37 -1.15
CA ALA A 163 -10.20 -11.67 -0.48
C ALA A 163 -9.10 -11.99 -1.50
N ASP A 164 -7.84 -11.89 -1.09
CA ASP A 164 -6.68 -12.27 -1.89
C ASP A 164 -6.50 -13.79 -1.94
N SER A 165 -6.82 -14.47 -0.82
CA SER A 165 -6.76 -15.92 -0.70
C SER A 165 -7.66 -16.43 0.41
N LEU A 166 -7.92 -17.74 0.37
CA LEU A 166 -8.70 -18.46 1.37
C LEU A 166 -7.91 -19.64 1.93
N GLN A 167 -8.21 -19.99 3.17
CA GLN A 167 -7.74 -21.21 3.81
C GLN A 167 -8.87 -21.86 4.60
N TRP A 168 -9.21 -23.08 4.23
CA TRP A 168 -10.16 -23.91 4.92
C TRP A 168 -9.47 -24.87 5.87
N ASN A 169 -10.09 -25.11 7.03
CA ASN A 169 -9.78 -26.20 7.92
C ASN A 169 -11.06 -27.00 8.13
N PHE A 170 -11.05 -28.27 7.77
CA PHE A 170 -12.24 -29.13 7.80
C PHE A 170 -12.54 -29.73 9.18
N GLY A 171 -11.73 -29.42 10.20
CA GLY A 171 -11.95 -29.86 11.57
C GLY A 171 -11.45 -31.28 11.88
N ASP A 172 -10.91 -31.99 10.90
CA ASP A 172 -10.29 -33.32 11.03
C ASP A 172 -8.77 -33.28 10.81
N GLY A 173 -8.19 -32.08 10.75
CA GLY A 173 -6.77 -31.84 10.49
C GLY A 173 -6.42 -31.62 9.02
N GLN A 174 -7.39 -31.76 8.12
CA GLN A 174 -7.18 -31.47 6.69
C GLN A 174 -7.53 -30.01 6.37
N THR A 175 -6.84 -29.47 5.37
CA THR A 175 -6.98 -28.08 4.95
C THR A 175 -7.09 -27.95 3.44
N SER A 176 -7.60 -26.82 2.93
CA SER A 176 -7.65 -26.50 1.51
C SER A 176 -7.51 -25.01 1.26
N GLY A 177 -6.80 -24.61 0.20
CA GLY A 177 -6.74 -23.24 -0.31
C GLY A 177 -7.72 -22.94 -1.46
N SER A 178 -8.56 -23.90 -1.84
CA SER A 178 -9.54 -23.72 -2.92
C SER A 178 -10.64 -22.76 -2.53
N TRP A 179 -11.15 -21.97 -3.49
CA TRP A 179 -12.28 -21.05 -3.25
C TRP A 179 -13.56 -21.78 -2.84
N SER A 180 -13.89 -22.87 -3.52
CA SER A 180 -15.08 -23.69 -3.25
C SER A 180 -14.66 -25.16 -3.22
N PRO A 181 -14.10 -25.65 -2.10
CA PRO A 181 -13.63 -27.02 -2.01
C PRO A 181 -14.78 -28.00 -1.92
N ILE A 182 -14.54 -29.20 -2.42
CA ILE A 182 -15.35 -30.38 -2.18
C ILE A 182 -14.51 -31.32 -1.33
N TYR A 183 -15.05 -31.74 -0.19
CA TYR A 183 -14.34 -32.58 0.78
C TYR A 183 -15.18 -33.77 1.20
N THR A 184 -14.56 -34.93 1.42
CA THR A 184 -15.23 -36.16 1.84
C THR A 184 -14.70 -36.66 3.19
N TYR A 185 -15.54 -36.61 4.20
CA TYR A 185 -15.22 -37.12 5.55
C TYR A 185 -15.28 -38.65 5.58
N GLN A 186 -14.23 -39.27 6.10
CA GLN A 186 -14.10 -40.72 6.17
C GLN A 186 -14.77 -41.34 7.41
N SER A 187 -15.07 -40.49 8.42
CA SER A 187 -15.71 -40.92 9.67
C SER A 187 -16.97 -40.13 9.93
N ALA A 188 -17.94 -40.73 10.61
CA ALA A 188 -19.12 -40.04 11.11
C ALA A 188 -18.78 -39.32 12.42
N SER A 189 -18.72 -38.01 12.40
CA SER A 189 -18.44 -37.16 13.56
C SER A 189 -19.01 -35.76 13.33
N THR A 190 -18.99 -34.94 14.35
CA THR A 190 -19.22 -33.50 14.21
C THR A 190 -17.87 -32.82 14.01
N PHE A 191 -17.71 -32.11 12.90
CA PHE A 191 -16.49 -31.39 12.55
C PHE A 191 -16.73 -29.88 12.64
N ASN A 192 -15.85 -29.17 13.34
CA ASN A 192 -15.84 -27.71 13.36
C ASN A 192 -15.03 -27.21 12.16
N VAL A 193 -15.74 -26.81 11.10
CA VAL A 193 -15.11 -26.26 9.91
C VAL A 193 -14.86 -24.79 10.12
N SER A 194 -13.70 -24.30 9.74
CA SER A 194 -13.38 -22.89 9.72
C SER A 194 -12.85 -22.42 8.36
N LEU A 195 -13.20 -21.20 8.03
CA LEU A 195 -12.71 -20.47 6.85
C LEU A 195 -11.95 -19.24 7.30
N THR A 196 -10.71 -19.12 6.88
CA THR A 196 -9.89 -17.91 7.01
C THR A 196 -9.74 -17.26 5.63
N ALA A 197 -10.14 -16.02 5.53
CA ALA A 197 -9.92 -15.20 4.34
C ALA A 197 -8.82 -14.18 4.62
N PHE A 198 -7.94 -13.98 3.65
CA PHE A 198 -6.85 -13.01 3.72
C PHE A 198 -7.15 -11.86 2.77
N PHE A 199 -7.11 -10.66 3.30
CA PHE A 199 -7.26 -9.43 2.54
C PHE A 199 -6.16 -8.45 2.93
N GLN A 200 -5.34 -8.04 1.97
CA GLN A 200 -4.19 -7.17 2.20
C GLN A 200 -3.27 -7.69 3.33
N GLY A 201 -3.07 -9.00 3.37
CA GLY A 201 -2.25 -9.67 4.39
C GLY A 201 -2.90 -9.80 5.78
N GLN A 202 -4.14 -9.29 5.98
CA GLN A 202 -4.87 -9.42 7.24
C GLN A 202 -5.84 -10.60 7.18
N PRO A 203 -5.81 -11.53 8.16
CA PRO A 203 -6.73 -12.64 8.23
C PRO A 203 -8.04 -12.27 8.91
N THR A 204 -9.15 -12.81 8.41
CA THR A 204 -10.45 -12.82 9.08
C THR A 204 -11.01 -14.24 9.01
N SER A 205 -11.43 -14.79 10.16
CA SER A 205 -11.86 -16.18 10.26
C SER A 205 -13.30 -16.29 10.74
N VAL A 206 -14.00 -17.35 10.29
CA VAL A 206 -15.32 -17.77 10.72
C VAL A 206 -15.34 -19.30 10.93
N SER A 207 -16.12 -19.79 11.87
CA SER A 207 -16.34 -21.22 12.15
C SER A 207 -17.82 -21.51 12.40
#